data_3fdebce08040138fcb75fde570746a42
#
_entry.id   3fdebce08040138fcb75fde570746a42
#
_cell.length_a   1.000
_cell.length_b   1.000
_cell.length_c   1.000
_cell.angle_alpha   90.00
_cell.angle_beta   90.00
_cell.angle_gamma   90.00
#
_symmetry.space_group_name_H-M   'P 1'
#
loop_
_entity.id
_entity.type
_entity.pdbx_description
1 polymer ?
#
loop_
_entity_poly.entity_id
_entity_poly.type
_entity_poly.pdbx_seq_one_letter_code
_entity_poly.pdbx_strand_id
1 'polypeptide(L)' 'MKYELYKKETCPYCRKVMQFIADSGRTDIEMKDIVENEENRRRLVEVGGKQQVPCLFIDGKPLYESGDIIECLKEH' A
#
# COMPACT_ATOMS: atom_id res chain seq x y z
N MET A 1 1.91 -14.80 -3.87
CA MET A 1 2.47 -13.45 -3.89
C MET A 1 2.29 -12.76 -2.55
N LYS A 2 3.26 -11.98 -2.14
CA LYS A 2 3.19 -11.21 -0.91
C LYS A 2 2.80 -9.77 -1.21
N TYR A 3 1.72 -9.29 -0.60
CA TYR A 3 1.23 -7.94 -0.78
C TYR A 3 1.36 -7.15 0.52
N GLU A 4 2.01 -5.98 0.43
CA GLU A 4 2.16 -5.08 1.58
C GLU A 4 1.74 -3.68 1.14
N LEU A 5 0.71 -3.12 1.76
CA LEU A 5 0.25 -1.76 1.45
C LEU A 5 0.79 -0.78 2.47
N TYR A 6 1.65 0.10 2.02
CA TYR A 6 2.17 1.20 2.84
C TYR A 6 1.18 2.35 2.77
N LYS A 7 0.68 2.76 3.91
CA LYS A 7 -0.44 3.68 3.99
C LYS A 7 -0.34 4.63 5.19
N LYS A 8 -1.20 5.62 5.17
CA LYS A 8 -1.33 6.62 6.23
C LYS A 8 -2.82 6.90 6.38
N GLU A 9 -3.34 6.83 7.62
CA GLU A 9 -4.78 6.95 7.86
C GLU A 9 -5.38 8.28 7.40
N THR A 10 -4.61 9.34 7.44
CA THR A 10 -5.09 10.68 7.07
C THR A 10 -5.00 10.97 5.57
N CYS A 11 -4.48 10.05 4.78
CA CYS A 11 -4.33 10.25 3.34
C CYS A 11 -5.58 9.80 2.59
N PRO A 12 -6.25 10.71 1.86
CA PRO A 12 -7.47 10.35 1.11
C PRO A 12 -7.26 9.26 0.07
N TYR A 13 -6.11 9.27 -0.59
CA TYR A 13 -5.78 8.26 -1.60
C TYR A 13 -5.54 6.89 -0.97
N CYS A 14 -4.93 6.87 0.23
CA CYS A 14 -4.78 5.63 0.99
C CYS A 14 -6.13 5.06 1.38
N ARG A 15 -7.04 5.92 1.84
CA ARG A 15 -8.39 5.52 2.22
C ARG A 15 -9.14 4.89 1.05
N LYS A 16 -8.95 5.45 -0.14
CA LYS A 16 -9.58 4.93 -1.35
C LYS A 16 -9.12 3.50 -1.64
N VAL A 17 -7.82 3.25 -1.54
CA VAL A 17 -7.26 1.92 -1.74
C VAL A 17 -7.73 0.96 -0.65
N MET A 18 -7.67 1.39 0.60
CA MET A 18 -8.11 0.58 1.74
C MET A 18 -9.59 0.21 1.63
N GLN A 19 -10.42 1.15 1.18
CA GLN A 19 -11.85 0.89 0.98
C GLN A 19 -12.07 -0.14 -0.12
N PHE A 20 -11.33 -0.04 -1.20
CA PHE A 20 -11.39 -1.03 -2.27
C PHE A 20 -11.02 -2.42 -1.76
N ILE A 21 -9.98 -2.51 -0.95
CA ILE A 21 -9.54 -3.80 -0.37
C ILE A 21 -10.63 -4.37 0.53
N ALA A 22 -11.22 -3.52 1.39
CA ALA A 22 -12.29 -3.95 2.29
C ALA A 22 -13.52 -4.44 1.52
N ASP A 23 -13.90 -3.72 0.48
CA ASP A 23 -15.06 -4.07 -0.35
C ASP A 23 -14.83 -5.35 -1.15
N SER A 24 -13.59 -5.63 -1.51
CA SER A 24 -13.26 -6.85 -2.25
C SER A 24 -13.20 -8.09 -1.37
N GLY A 25 -13.17 -7.92 -0.05
CA GLY A 25 -13.07 -9.02 0.89
C GLY A 25 -11.70 -9.67 0.97
N ARG A 26 -10.68 -9.03 0.43
CA ARG A 26 -9.32 -9.59 0.43
C ARG A 26 -8.70 -9.55 1.83
N THR A 27 -8.01 -10.62 2.19
CA THR A 27 -7.33 -10.74 3.48
C THR A 27 -5.82 -11.01 3.31
N ASP A 28 -5.34 -11.02 2.08
CA ASP A 28 -3.97 -11.35 1.73
C ASP A 28 -3.03 -10.14 1.68
N ILE A 29 -3.53 -8.95 2.00
CA ILE A 29 -2.75 -7.72 1.94
C ILE A 29 -2.42 -7.25 3.35
N GLU A 30 -1.13 -7.17 3.66
CA GLU A 30 -0.65 -6.69 4.95
C GLU A 30 -0.62 -5.18 4.96
N MET A 31 -1.24 -4.56 5.96
CA MET A 31 -1.25 -3.10 6.11
C MET A 31 -0.01 -2.64 6.87
N LYS A 32 0.70 -1.68 6.29
CA LYS A 32 1.93 -1.11 6.85
C LYS A 32 1.76 0.39 7.07
N ASP A 33 1.37 0.77 8.28
CA ASP A 33 1.18 2.18 8.61
C ASP A 33 2.53 2.85 8.81
N ILE A 34 2.79 3.93 8.07
CA ILE A 34 4.09 4.62 8.13
C ILE A 34 4.15 5.69 9.22
N VAL A 35 3.02 6.06 9.80
CA VAL A 35 2.98 7.04 10.88
C VAL A 35 3.14 6.35 12.23
N GLU A 36 2.43 5.25 12.43
CA GLU A 36 2.49 4.50 13.69
C GLU A 36 3.77 3.68 13.85
N ASN A 37 4.39 3.30 12.73
CA ASN A 37 5.58 2.46 12.74
C ASN A 37 6.66 3.03 11.84
N GLU A 38 7.73 3.54 12.45
CA GLU A 38 8.82 4.15 11.70
C GLU A 38 9.60 3.14 10.83
N GLU A 39 9.64 1.89 11.23
CA GLU A 39 10.26 0.84 10.43
C GLU A 39 9.58 0.72 9.07
N ASN A 40 8.26 0.84 9.06
CA ASN A 40 7.50 0.81 7.81
C ASN A 40 7.87 2.00 6.92
N ARG A 41 8.01 3.18 7.51
CA ARG A 41 8.40 4.37 6.77
C ARG A 41 9.79 4.20 6.16
N ARG A 42 10.73 3.69 6.94
CA ARG A 42 12.09 3.45 6.46
C ARG A 42 12.11 2.48 5.29
N ARG A 43 11.39 1.37 5.43
CA ARG A 43 11.34 0.36 4.38
C ARG A 43 10.73 0.94 3.10
N LEU A 44 9.70 1.76 3.23
CA LEU A 44 9.09 2.43 2.08
C LEU A 44 10.11 3.28 1.33
N VAL A 45 10.89 4.08 2.04
CA VAL A 45 11.90 4.94 1.43
C VAL A 45 13.07 4.13 0.86
N GLU A 46 13.57 3.14 1.60
CA GLU A 46 14.70 2.34 1.17
C GLU A 46 14.43 1.49 -0.06
N VAL A 47 13.29 0.82 -0.08
CA VAL A 47 12.94 -0.09 -1.17
C VAL A 47 12.19 0.63 -2.28
N GLY A 48 11.26 1.51 -1.90
CA GLY A 48 10.45 2.24 -2.86
C GLY A 48 11.13 3.45 -3.47
N GLY A 49 12.12 4.00 -2.79
CA GLY A 49 12.88 5.15 -3.26
C GLY A 49 12.30 6.50 -2.90
N LYS A 50 11.10 6.56 -2.36
CA LYS A 50 10.49 7.83 -1.96
C LYS A 50 9.40 7.60 -0.91
N GLN A 51 9.16 8.62 -0.09
CA GLN A 51 8.12 8.59 0.92
C GLN A 51 6.79 9.08 0.31
N GLN A 52 6.13 8.20 -0.41
CA GLN A 52 4.84 8.50 -1.03
C GLN A 52 3.86 7.35 -0.72
N VAL A 53 2.69 7.68 -0.24
CA VAL A 53 1.61 6.72 0.01
C VAL A 53 0.37 7.11 -0.76
N PRO A 54 -0.46 6.15 -1.17
CA PRO A 54 -0.31 4.72 -0.95
C PRO A 54 0.78 4.10 -1.84
N CYS A 55 1.39 3.04 -1.33
CA CYS A 55 2.36 2.27 -2.11
C CYS A 55 2.14 0.79 -1.83
N LEU A 56 1.93 0.01 -2.87
CA LEU A 56 1.76 -1.44 -2.75
C LEU A 56 3.07 -2.12 -3.13
N PHE A 57 3.62 -2.93 -2.22
CA PHE A 57 4.75 -3.78 -2.51
C PHE A 57 4.22 -5.15 -2.92
N ILE A 58 4.54 -5.56 -4.13
CA ILE A 58 4.18 -6.88 -4.66
C ILE A 58 5.47 -7.68 -4.74
N ASP A 59 5.64 -8.64 -3.83
CA ASP A 59 6.88 -9.41 -3.68
C ASP A 59 8.10 -8.51 -3.60
N GLY A 60 7.97 -7.39 -2.85
CA GLY A 60 9.05 -6.44 -2.65
C GLY A 60 9.21 -5.38 -3.73
N LYS A 61 8.36 -5.38 -4.75
CA LYS A 61 8.42 -4.38 -5.82
C LYS A 61 7.39 -3.29 -5.57
N PRO A 62 7.80 -2.01 -5.52
CA PRO A 62 6.88 -0.93 -5.21
C PRO A 62 6.01 -0.55 -6.42
N LEU A 63 4.74 -0.28 -6.12
CA LEU A 63 3.80 0.26 -7.09
C LEU A 63 3.13 1.46 -6.46
N TYR A 64 3.32 2.63 -7.04
CA TYR A 64 2.75 3.88 -6.56
C TYR A 64 1.46 4.19 -7.32
N GLU A 65 0.78 5.25 -6.93
CA GLU A 65 -0.46 5.76 -7.51
C GLU A 65 -1.68 4.88 -7.18
N SER A 66 -2.65 5.49 -6.50
CA SER A 66 -3.84 4.76 -6.03
C SER A 66 -4.62 4.09 -7.15
N GLY A 67 -4.74 4.76 -8.29
CA GLY A 67 -5.43 4.18 -9.45
C GLY A 67 -4.77 2.92 -9.96
N ASP A 68 -3.44 2.96 -10.09
CA ASP A 68 -2.67 1.81 -10.56
C ASP A 68 -2.71 0.66 -9.58
N ILE A 69 -2.68 0.97 -8.28
CA ILE A 69 -2.78 -0.05 -7.23
C ILE A 69 -4.13 -0.77 -7.32
N ILE A 70 -5.21 -0.01 -7.44
CA ILE A 70 -6.56 -0.58 -7.55
C ILE A 70 -6.68 -1.45 -8.79
N GLU A 71 -6.19 -0.98 -9.92
CA GLU A 71 -6.21 -1.77 -11.16
C GLU A 71 -5.42 -3.07 -11.02
N CYS A 72 -4.26 -3.00 -10.39
CA CYS A 72 -3.44 -4.18 -10.12
C CYS A 72 -4.21 -5.20 -9.26
N LEU A 73 -4.85 -4.73 -8.20
CA LEU A 73 -5.60 -5.60 -7.30
C LEU A 73 -6.84 -6.20 -7.94
N LYS A 74 -7.43 -5.52 -8.93
CA LYS A 74 -8.56 -6.08 -9.68
C LYS A 74 -8.14 -7.27 -10.53
N GLU A 75 -6.91 -7.27 -11.02
CA GLU A 75 -6.39 -8.32 -11.89
C GLU A 75 -5.72 -9.46 -11.12
N HIS A 76 -5.37 -9.23 -9.90
CA HIS A 76 -4.68 -10.19 -9.03
C HIS A 76 -5.47 -10.51 -7.79
#